data_bb640135b4e7766e4c5e097f2a3a30d2
#
_entry.id   bb640135b4e7766e4c5e097f2a3a30d2
#
_cell.length_a   1.000
_cell.length_b   1.000
_cell.length_c   1.000
_cell.angle_alpha   90.00
_cell.angle_beta   90.00
_cell.angle_gamma   90.00
#
_symmetry.space_group_name_H-M   'P 1'
#
loop_
_entity.id
_entity.type
_entity.pdbx_description
1 polymer ?
#
loop_
_entity_poly.entity_id
_entity_poly.type
_entity_poly.pdbx_seq_one_letter_code
_entity_poly.pdbx_strand_id
1 'polypeptide(L)'
;GCPIQSHAYRAMRNTRLKEMYIVRYADDFRILCRTREQADRTLIAVTQWLKERLRLDVSPEKTRVVDVRRSYSEFLGFKIRLRKKGKKYVVQSHMCDKAYKKVKASLTKQVGNIKFPRKGRGEAGEVRLFNSMVMGIQNYYQLATDISIDCGDIGRTVNTVLKNRLKSGKTHRLKKEGRDLTKMEIQRYGKSEQLRYIAQSKEPIYPISYVQCKNPMSQRRKVCAYTAAGRSEIHGDLRINTFLLLQLMRAPTYSRSTEYADNRISLFSAQWGKCA
;
A
#
# COMPACT_ATOMS: atom_id res chain seq x y z
N GLY A 1 -20.33 -20.28 6.74
CA GLY A 1 -18.92 -20.21 7.14
C GLY A 1 -18.09 -21.16 6.30
N CYS A 2 -16.81 -20.83 6.05
CA CYS A 2 -15.89 -21.73 5.37
C CYS A 2 -15.82 -23.07 6.12
N PRO A 3 -16.05 -24.24 5.49
CA PRO A 3 -16.03 -25.54 6.16
C PRO A 3 -14.73 -25.81 6.91
N ILE A 4 -13.60 -25.36 6.36
CA ILE A 4 -12.27 -25.49 6.98
C ILE A 4 -12.16 -24.64 8.24
N GLN A 5 -12.68 -23.40 8.21
CA GLN A 5 -12.70 -22.52 9.39
C GLN A 5 -13.66 -23.05 10.46
N SER A 6 -14.79 -23.66 10.08
CA SER A 6 -15.70 -24.27 11.03
C SER A 6 -15.10 -25.50 11.72
N HIS A 7 -14.30 -26.29 10.99
CA HIS A 7 -13.60 -27.45 11.55
C HIS A 7 -12.46 -27.03 12.49
N ALA A 8 -11.61 -26.10 12.07
CA ALA A 8 -10.58 -25.50 12.91
C ALA A 8 -11.17 -24.81 14.14
N TYR A 9 -12.27 -24.08 13.96
CA TYR A 9 -12.98 -23.43 15.07
C TYR A 9 -13.60 -24.43 16.04
N ARG A 10 -14.19 -25.53 15.56
CA ARG A 10 -14.70 -26.61 16.42
C ARG A 10 -13.59 -27.33 17.15
N ALA A 11 -12.46 -27.63 16.47
CA ALA A 11 -11.29 -28.24 17.10
C ALA A 11 -10.69 -27.34 18.18
N MET A 12 -10.62 -26.02 17.95
CA MET A 12 -10.13 -25.05 18.94
C MET A 12 -11.09 -24.78 20.08
N ARG A 13 -12.41 -25.00 19.91
CA ARG A 13 -13.43 -24.73 20.93
C ARG A 13 -13.27 -25.59 22.19
N ASN A 14 -12.72 -26.79 22.03
CA ASN A 14 -12.46 -27.74 23.12
C ASN A 14 -11.02 -27.67 23.64
N THR A 15 -10.21 -26.74 23.14
CA THR A 15 -8.84 -26.54 23.58
C THR A 15 -8.66 -25.16 24.20
N ARG A 16 -7.58 -24.96 24.99
CA ARG A 16 -7.18 -23.65 25.51
C ARG A 16 -6.60 -22.72 24.45
N LEU A 17 -6.52 -23.17 23.19
CA LEU A 17 -6.01 -22.39 22.05
C LEU A 17 -7.03 -21.33 21.67
N LYS A 18 -6.62 -20.09 21.68
CA LYS A 18 -7.42 -18.94 21.22
C LYS A 18 -7.10 -18.66 19.75
N GLU A 19 -8.12 -18.20 19.04
CA GLU A 19 -8.02 -17.82 17.62
C GLU A 19 -6.90 -16.82 17.37
N MET A 20 -6.07 -17.11 16.38
CA MET A 20 -4.98 -16.27 15.92
C MET A 20 -5.11 -16.06 14.41
N TYR A 21 -4.70 -14.90 13.93
CA TYR A 21 -4.71 -14.58 12.51
C TYR A 21 -3.29 -14.24 12.05
N ILE A 22 -2.88 -14.85 10.95
CA ILE A 22 -1.60 -14.57 10.31
C ILE A 22 -1.83 -13.77 9.03
N VAL A 23 -1.05 -12.70 8.84
CA VAL A 23 -0.95 -11.93 7.60
C VAL A 23 0.49 -11.99 7.15
N ARG A 24 0.73 -12.46 5.94
CA ARG A 24 2.07 -12.64 5.38
C ARG A 24 2.19 -11.94 4.03
N TYR A 25 3.33 -11.31 3.82
CA TYR A 25 3.77 -10.79 2.54
C TYR A 25 5.26 -11.13 2.36
N ALA A 26 5.55 -12.02 1.43
CA ALA A 26 6.89 -12.62 1.24
C ALA A 26 7.44 -13.20 2.55
N ASP A 27 8.54 -12.68 3.04
CA ASP A 27 9.21 -13.01 4.31
C ASP A 27 8.68 -12.22 5.52
N ASP A 28 8.01 -11.10 5.27
CA ASP A 28 7.36 -10.32 6.34
C ASP A 28 6.01 -10.92 6.72
N PHE A 29 5.78 -11.16 8.01
CA PHE A 29 4.47 -11.59 8.51
C PHE A 29 4.09 -10.96 9.85
N ARG A 30 2.79 -10.97 10.14
CA ARG A 30 2.22 -10.53 11.42
C ARG A 30 1.26 -11.57 11.93
N ILE A 31 1.37 -11.90 13.21
CA ILE A 31 0.45 -12.79 13.92
C ILE A 31 -0.35 -11.96 14.91
N LEU A 32 -1.67 -11.93 14.73
CA LEU A 32 -2.58 -11.19 15.59
C LEU A 32 -3.10 -12.11 16.68
N CYS A 33 -2.78 -11.79 17.94
CA CYS A 33 -3.16 -12.52 19.12
C CYS A 33 -4.13 -11.69 19.98
N ARG A 34 -4.96 -12.35 20.79
CA ARG A 34 -5.92 -11.67 21.66
C ARG A 34 -5.31 -11.15 22.97
N THR A 35 -4.29 -11.84 23.49
CA THR A 35 -3.62 -11.51 24.75
C THR A 35 -2.11 -11.42 24.56
N ARG A 36 -1.46 -10.67 25.45
CA ARG A 36 0.01 -10.54 25.48
C ARG A 36 0.68 -11.89 25.70
N GLU A 37 0.20 -12.65 26.66
CA GLU A 37 0.72 -13.98 26.98
C GLU A 37 0.66 -14.92 25.77
N GLN A 38 -0.45 -14.90 25.02
CA GLN A 38 -0.57 -15.68 23.79
C GLN A 38 0.44 -15.22 22.74
N ALA A 39 0.67 -13.92 22.60
CA ALA A 39 1.63 -13.38 21.64
C ALA A 39 3.07 -13.79 21.99
N ASP A 40 3.44 -13.72 23.27
CA ASP A 40 4.77 -14.09 23.75
C ASP A 40 5.03 -15.60 23.55
N ARG A 41 4.07 -16.46 23.88
CA ARG A 41 4.16 -17.91 23.61
C ARG A 41 4.24 -18.22 22.12
N THR A 42 3.46 -17.50 21.30
CA THR A 42 3.47 -17.68 19.84
C THR A 42 4.80 -17.26 19.25
N LEU A 43 5.40 -16.19 19.74
CA LEU A 43 6.72 -15.73 19.31
C LEU A 43 7.77 -16.82 19.52
N ILE A 44 7.81 -17.42 20.72
CA ILE A 44 8.76 -18.51 21.05
C ILE A 44 8.53 -19.69 20.12
N ALA A 45 7.29 -20.17 20.03
CA ALA A 45 6.94 -21.35 19.23
C ALA A 45 7.26 -21.17 17.74
N VAL A 46 6.94 -20.00 17.17
CA VAL A 46 7.21 -19.71 15.75
C VAL A 46 8.71 -19.57 15.49
N THR A 47 9.44 -18.90 16.36
CA THR A 47 10.89 -18.77 16.24
C THR A 47 11.58 -20.13 16.28
N GLN A 48 11.19 -20.98 17.23
CA GLN A 48 11.69 -22.34 17.34
C GLN A 48 11.34 -23.17 16.09
N TRP A 49 10.09 -23.12 15.63
CA TRP A 49 9.66 -23.85 14.44
C TRP A 49 10.42 -23.44 13.17
N LEU A 50 10.63 -22.12 12.97
CA LEU A 50 11.41 -21.62 11.83
C LEU A 50 12.84 -22.12 11.87
N LYS A 51 13.47 -22.14 13.04
CA LYS A 51 14.84 -22.63 13.22
C LYS A 51 14.94 -24.14 12.99
N GLU A 52 14.06 -24.92 13.59
CA GLU A 52 14.14 -26.40 13.55
C GLU A 52 13.71 -26.95 12.20
N ARG A 53 12.64 -26.41 11.59
CA ARG A 53 12.04 -26.96 10.37
C ARG A 53 12.58 -26.33 9.09
N LEU A 54 12.84 -25.05 9.10
CA LEU A 54 13.26 -24.31 7.91
C LEU A 54 14.72 -23.83 7.99
N ARG A 55 15.40 -24.02 9.13
CA ARG A 55 16.77 -23.55 9.40
C ARG A 55 16.92 -22.04 9.16
N LEU A 56 15.85 -21.28 9.47
CA LEU A 56 15.80 -19.84 9.33
C LEU A 56 15.93 -19.17 10.70
N ASP A 57 16.83 -18.21 10.80
CA ASP A 57 16.97 -17.36 11.98
C ASP A 57 16.12 -16.11 11.84
N VAL A 58 15.43 -15.76 12.91
CA VAL A 58 14.60 -14.54 12.98
C VAL A 58 15.46 -13.37 13.41
N SER A 59 15.36 -12.21 12.74
CA SER A 59 16.06 -10.99 13.16
C SER A 59 15.54 -10.50 14.50
N PRO A 60 16.33 -10.50 15.58
CA PRO A 60 15.88 -10.04 16.90
C PRO A 60 15.45 -8.58 16.92
N GLU A 61 16.13 -7.73 16.13
CA GLU A 61 15.85 -6.30 16.05
C GLU A 61 14.48 -5.99 15.43
N LYS A 62 14.01 -6.84 14.50
CA LYS A 62 12.75 -6.65 13.77
C LYS A 62 11.59 -7.42 14.38
N THR A 63 11.87 -8.42 15.21
CA THR A 63 10.87 -9.31 15.77
C THR A 63 10.51 -8.88 17.19
N ARG A 64 9.28 -8.45 17.38
CA ARG A 64 8.79 -7.95 18.66
C ARG A 64 7.29 -8.12 18.81
N VAL A 65 6.84 -8.27 20.05
CA VAL A 65 5.43 -8.21 20.41
C VAL A 65 5.02 -6.77 20.67
N VAL A 66 3.97 -6.31 19.99
CA VAL A 66 3.45 -4.94 20.08
C VAL A 66 2.00 -4.95 20.54
N ASP A 67 1.67 -4.19 21.57
CA ASP A 67 0.27 -3.90 21.92
C ASP A 67 -0.26 -2.78 21.02
N VAL A 68 -1.02 -3.16 20.00
CA VAL A 68 -1.59 -2.24 18.99
C VAL A 68 -2.61 -1.24 19.54
N ARG A 69 -3.07 -1.40 20.79
CA ARG A 69 -3.92 -0.42 21.47
C ARG A 69 -3.10 0.73 22.06
N ARG A 70 -1.83 0.49 22.35
CA ARG A 70 -0.92 1.46 22.99
C ARG A 70 0.11 2.03 22.00
N SER A 71 0.61 1.19 21.11
CA SER A 71 1.71 1.52 20.20
C SER A 71 1.38 1.19 18.75
N TYR A 72 2.07 1.85 17.82
CA TYR A 72 1.98 1.51 16.41
C TYR A 72 2.77 0.24 16.09
N SER A 73 2.18 -0.64 15.28
CA SER A 73 2.86 -1.72 14.58
C SER A 73 3.11 -1.31 13.14
N GLU A 74 4.34 -1.45 12.67
CA GLU A 74 4.72 -1.13 11.29
C GLU A 74 4.67 -2.37 10.41
N PHE A 75 4.02 -2.27 9.25
CA PHE A 75 3.96 -3.33 8.25
C PHE A 75 3.83 -2.73 6.85
N LEU A 76 4.69 -3.16 5.92
CA LEU A 76 4.68 -2.72 4.52
C LEU A 76 4.63 -1.19 4.35
N GLY A 77 5.41 -0.45 5.13
CA GLY A 77 5.45 1.01 5.05
C GLY A 77 4.26 1.74 5.70
N PHE A 78 3.32 1.01 6.28
CA PHE A 78 2.23 1.55 7.08
C PHE A 78 2.54 1.39 8.57
N LYS A 79 2.10 2.33 9.40
CA LYS A 79 1.99 2.17 10.85
C LYS A 79 0.52 2.10 11.23
N ILE A 80 0.18 1.08 12.02
CA ILE A 80 -1.20 0.69 12.34
C ILE A 80 -1.36 0.59 13.84
N ARG A 81 -2.43 1.16 14.37
CA ARG A 81 -2.86 0.97 15.76
C ARG A 81 -4.38 0.88 15.87
N LEU A 82 -4.86 0.49 17.04
CA LEU A 82 -6.28 0.51 17.39
C LEU A 82 -6.59 1.76 18.22
N ARG A 83 -7.52 2.57 17.77
CA ARG A 83 -8.04 3.73 18.49
C ARG A 83 -9.43 3.43 19.05
N LYS A 84 -9.68 3.79 20.29
CA LYS A 84 -11.02 3.69 20.89
C LYS A 84 -11.93 4.78 20.30
N LYS A 85 -13.10 4.37 19.77
CA LYS A 85 -14.15 5.28 19.28
C LYS A 85 -15.48 4.85 19.92
N GLY A 86 -15.89 5.55 20.97
CA GLY A 86 -17.01 5.15 21.80
C GLY A 86 -16.77 3.78 22.44
N LYS A 87 -17.69 2.84 22.25
CA LYS A 87 -17.60 1.46 22.76
C LYS A 87 -16.76 0.51 21.90
N LYS A 88 -16.28 0.93 20.72
CA LYS A 88 -15.57 0.07 19.77
C LYS A 88 -14.13 0.54 19.55
N TYR A 89 -13.28 -0.39 19.10
CA TYR A 89 -11.97 -0.07 18.58
C TYR A 89 -12.04 0.00 17.06
N VAL A 90 -11.41 1.02 16.48
CA VAL A 90 -11.26 1.20 15.03
C VAL A 90 -9.78 1.20 14.66
N VAL A 91 -9.49 0.73 13.46
CA VAL A 91 -8.12 0.76 12.93
C VAL A 91 -7.78 2.19 12.56
N GLN A 92 -6.63 2.66 13.04
CA GLN A 92 -6.00 3.90 12.63
C GLN A 92 -4.69 3.57 11.94
N SER A 93 -4.51 4.04 10.71
CA SER A 93 -3.31 3.77 9.93
C SER A 93 -2.80 5.01 9.20
N HIS A 94 -1.48 5.14 9.17
CA HIS A 94 -0.70 6.21 8.56
C HIS A 94 0.44 5.65 7.72
N MET A 95 1.17 6.49 7.00
CA MET A 95 2.52 6.15 6.55
C MET A 95 3.41 5.88 7.77
N CYS A 96 4.31 4.90 7.70
CA CYS A 96 5.33 4.77 8.74
C CYS A 96 6.31 5.97 8.68
N ASP A 97 6.93 6.29 9.81
CA ASP A 97 7.74 7.51 9.95
C ASP A 97 8.91 7.55 8.97
N LYS A 98 9.53 6.40 8.69
CA LYS A 98 10.60 6.28 7.71
C LYS A 98 10.11 6.59 6.29
N ALA A 99 8.95 6.05 5.90
CA ALA A 99 8.35 6.31 4.59
C ALA A 99 7.92 7.78 4.46
N TYR A 100 7.29 8.33 5.48
CA TYR A 100 6.88 9.74 5.52
C TYR A 100 8.08 10.68 5.29
N LYS A 101 9.17 10.50 6.05
CA LYS A 101 10.40 11.29 5.89
C LYS A 101 10.99 11.14 4.49
N LYS A 102 11.05 9.91 3.97
CA LYS A 102 11.56 9.61 2.63
C LYS A 102 10.73 10.28 1.53
N VAL A 103 9.39 10.19 1.60
CA VAL A 103 8.47 10.81 0.65
C VAL A 103 8.65 12.33 0.66
N LYS A 104 8.63 12.94 1.84
CA LYS A 104 8.80 14.39 2.02
C LYS A 104 10.13 14.87 1.42
N ALA A 105 11.23 14.20 1.73
CA ALA A 105 12.55 14.53 1.20
C ALA A 105 12.65 14.34 -0.32
N SER A 106 12.11 13.25 -0.86
CA SER A 106 12.19 12.95 -2.30
C SER A 106 11.38 13.94 -3.14
N LEU A 107 10.17 14.29 -2.71
CA LEU A 107 9.36 15.30 -3.40
C LEU A 107 10.01 16.69 -3.32
N THR A 108 10.53 17.07 -2.16
CA THR A 108 11.25 18.34 -1.99
C THR A 108 12.50 18.42 -2.88
N LYS A 109 13.26 17.33 -2.96
CA LYS A 109 14.41 17.22 -3.87
C LYS A 109 13.97 17.37 -5.34
N GLN A 110 12.87 16.71 -5.72
CA GLN A 110 12.35 16.77 -7.09
C GLN A 110 11.88 18.19 -7.48
N VAL A 111 11.35 18.97 -6.55
CA VAL A 111 11.06 20.39 -6.77
C VAL A 111 12.32 21.18 -7.14
N GLY A 112 13.47 20.83 -6.53
CA GLY A 112 14.78 21.38 -6.92
C GLY A 112 15.13 21.07 -8.39
N ASN A 113 14.87 19.84 -8.83
CA ASN A 113 15.11 19.41 -10.21
C ASN A 113 14.16 20.13 -11.22
N ILE A 114 12.94 20.47 -10.82
CA ILE A 114 12.03 21.26 -11.66
C ILE A 114 12.64 22.66 -11.89
N LYS A 115 13.24 23.27 -10.87
CA LYS A 115 13.91 24.58 -10.99
C LYS A 115 15.16 24.52 -11.86
N PHE A 116 15.97 23.49 -11.63
CA PHE A 116 17.24 23.22 -12.33
C PHE A 116 17.17 21.83 -12.96
N PRO A 117 16.61 21.72 -14.18
CA PRO A 117 16.43 20.42 -14.82
C PRO A 117 17.76 19.71 -15.07
N ARG A 118 17.76 18.39 -14.90
CA ARG A 118 18.90 17.54 -15.21
C ARG A 118 19.14 17.50 -16.73
N LYS A 119 20.41 17.33 -17.12
CA LYS A 119 20.78 17.20 -18.53
C LYS A 119 19.90 16.15 -19.23
N GLY A 120 19.37 16.51 -20.40
CA GLY A 120 18.56 15.63 -21.26
C GLY A 120 17.07 15.50 -20.88
N ARG A 121 16.60 16.08 -19.75
CA ARG A 121 15.20 15.89 -19.33
C ARG A 121 14.29 17.11 -19.51
N GLY A 122 14.79 18.30 -19.36
CA GLY A 122 14.01 19.55 -19.41
C GLY A 122 13.03 19.72 -18.25
N GLU A 123 12.45 20.91 -18.13
CA GLU A 123 11.50 21.25 -17.06
C GLU A 123 10.24 20.37 -17.10
N ALA A 124 9.62 20.23 -18.26
CA ALA A 124 8.41 19.40 -18.42
C ALA A 124 8.66 17.94 -18.04
N GLY A 125 9.83 17.39 -18.36
CA GLY A 125 10.21 16.03 -17.98
C GLY A 125 10.36 15.86 -16.46
N GLU A 126 10.90 16.87 -15.77
CA GLU A 126 11.01 16.84 -14.30
C GLU A 126 9.67 17.01 -13.61
N VAL A 127 8.74 17.77 -14.20
CA VAL A 127 7.35 17.88 -13.72
C VAL A 127 6.62 16.55 -13.88
N ARG A 128 6.73 15.88 -15.02
CA ARG A 128 6.12 14.56 -15.22
C ARG A 128 6.66 13.52 -14.25
N LEU A 129 7.96 13.56 -13.95
CA LEU A 129 8.53 12.69 -12.92
C LEU A 129 7.96 13.00 -11.53
N PHE A 130 7.86 14.29 -11.16
CA PHE A 130 7.22 14.70 -9.92
C PHE A 130 5.79 14.17 -9.82
N ASN A 131 5.00 14.33 -10.89
CA ASN A 131 3.63 13.85 -10.97
C ASN A 131 3.53 12.33 -10.83
N SER A 132 4.44 11.59 -11.47
CA SER A 132 4.52 10.12 -11.34
C SER A 132 4.82 9.70 -9.90
N MET A 133 5.73 10.41 -9.22
CA MET A 133 6.01 10.17 -7.79
C MET A 133 4.77 10.43 -6.93
N VAL A 134 4.07 11.56 -7.13
CA VAL A 134 2.84 11.89 -6.40
C VAL A 134 1.78 10.82 -6.61
N MET A 135 1.53 10.42 -7.85
CA MET A 135 0.56 9.37 -8.18
C MET A 135 0.91 8.03 -7.54
N GLY A 136 2.18 7.63 -7.60
CA GLY A 136 2.66 6.40 -6.99
C GLY A 136 2.44 6.38 -5.47
N ILE A 137 2.77 7.47 -4.79
CA ILE A 137 2.58 7.63 -3.35
C ILE A 137 1.08 7.58 -3.00
N GLN A 138 0.25 8.35 -3.69
CA GLN A 138 -1.19 8.37 -3.47
C GLN A 138 -1.83 7.00 -3.73
N ASN A 139 -1.43 6.29 -4.81
CA ASN A 139 -1.95 4.97 -5.13
C ASN A 139 -1.57 3.93 -4.07
N TYR A 140 -0.33 3.97 -3.58
CA TYR A 140 0.14 3.02 -2.59
C TYR A 140 -0.54 3.22 -1.23
N TYR A 141 -0.61 4.46 -0.76
CA TYR A 141 -1.09 4.76 0.58
C TYR A 141 -2.59 5.10 0.68
N GLN A 142 -3.34 5.12 -0.43
CA GLN A 142 -4.78 5.46 -0.45
C GLN A 142 -5.65 4.64 0.51
N LEU A 143 -5.17 3.46 0.95
CA LEU A 143 -5.87 2.57 1.88
C LEU A 143 -5.65 2.92 3.36
N ALA A 144 -4.69 3.80 3.68
CA ALA A 144 -4.48 4.23 5.06
C ALA A 144 -5.61 5.17 5.49
N THR A 145 -6.15 4.95 6.70
CA THR A 145 -7.32 5.70 7.20
C THR A 145 -7.05 7.20 7.36
N ASP A 146 -5.83 7.57 7.72
CA ASP A 146 -5.44 8.96 7.99
C ASP A 146 -4.44 9.51 6.95
N ILE A 147 -4.43 8.93 5.74
CA ILE A 147 -3.52 9.35 4.66
C ILE A 147 -3.69 10.80 4.25
N SER A 148 -4.91 11.34 4.34
CA SER A 148 -5.19 12.74 4.05
C SER A 148 -4.41 13.68 4.98
N ILE A 149 -4.22 13.30 6.24
CA ILE A 149 -3.44 14.07 7.22
C ILE A 149 -1.97 14.04 6.81
N ASP A 150 -1.40 12.85 6.54
CA ASP A 150 -0.01 12.67 6.16
C ASP A 150 0.32 13.40 4.85
N CYS A 151 -0.50 13.21 3.82
CA CYS A 151 -0.34 13.87 2.54
C CYS A 151 -0.58 15.38 2.63
N GLY A 152 -1.50 15.83 3.48
CA GLY A 152 -1.74 17.24 3.76
C GLY A 152 -0.52 17.93 4.38
N ASP A 153 0.14 17.27 5.32
CA ASP A 153 1.33 17.79 5.99
C ASP A 153 2.55 17.82 5.06
N ILE A 154 2.77 16.74 4.30
CA ILE A 154 3.78 16.72 3.23
C ILE A 154 3.50 17.83 2.21
N GLY A 155 2.23 17.98 1.80
CA GLY A 155 1.79 18.97 0.84
C GLY A 155 2.07 20.40 1.29
N ARG A 156 1.88 20.75 2.56
CA ARG A 156 2.24 22.08 3.10
C ARG A 156 3.72 22.37 2.86
N THR A 157 4.59 21.43 3.19
CA THR A 157 6.05 21.59 2.99
C THR A 157 6.40 21.69 1.50
N VAL A 158 5.90 20.77 0.68
CA VAL A 158 6.18 20.74 -0.77
C VAL A 158 5.68 22.02 -1.46
N ASN A 159 4.48 22.48 -1.13
CA ASN A 159 3.92 23.71 -1.69
C ASN A 159 4.72 24.96 -1.29
N THR A 160 5.21 25.03 -0.05
CA THR A 160 6.10 26.11 0.39
C THR A 160 7.40 26.10 -0.41
N VAL A 161 8.01 24.94 -0.61
CA VAL A 161 9.24 24.80 -1.39
C VAL A 161 8.99 25.13 -2.88
N LEU A 162 7.87 24.67 -3.46
CA LEU A 162 7.46 25.02 -4.83
C LEU A 162 7.35 26.54 -5.01
N LYS A 163 6.61 27.21 -4.13
CA LYS A 163 6.43 28.67 -4.16
C LYS A 163 7.76 29.41 -4.06
N ASN A 164 8.63 29.03 -3.14
CA ASN A 164 9.90 29.68 -2.91
C ASN A 164 10.89 29.45 -4.05
N ARG A 165 11.00 28.20 -4.55
CA ARG A 165 11.97 27.86 -5.58
C ARG A 165 11.57 28.31 -6.99
N LEU A 166 10.27 28.34 -7.28
CA LEU A 166 9.74 28.75 -8.58
C LEU A 166 9.33 30.23 -8.62
N LYS A 167 9.74 31.00 -7.63
CA LYS A 167 9.68 32.46 -7.65
C LYS A 167 10.96 33.00 -8.29
N SER A 168 10.85 33.85 -9.29
CA SER A 168 11.96 34.59 -9.91
C SER A 168 11.64 36.07 -9.84
N GLY A 169 12.34 36.81 -8.98
CA GLY A 169 12.08 38.22 -8.73
C GLY A 169 10.62 38.47 -8.29
N LYS A 170 9.91 39.32 -9.00
CA LYS A 170 8.47 39.59 -8.79
C LYS A 170 7.55 38.58 -9.51
N THR A 171 8.09 37.72 -10.39
CA THR A 171 7.31 36.77 -11.19
C THR A 171 7.28 35.38 -10.55
N HIS A 172 6.09 34.82 -10.47
CA HIS A 172 5.89 33.43 -10.06
C HIS A 172 5.76 32.56 -11.32
N ARG A 173 6.56 31.49 -11.39
CA ARG A 173 6.46 30.49 -12.47
C ARG A 173 5.27 29.54 -12.28
N LEU A 174 4.60 29.58 -11.13
CA LEU A 174 3.38 28.83 -10.86
C LEU A 174 2.16 29.66 -11.24
N LYS A 175 1.32 29.10 -12.09
CA LYS A 175 0.06 29.69 -12.57
C LYS A 175 -1.13 28.83 -12.15
N LYS A 176 -2.34 29.41 -12.19
CA LYS A 176 -3.60 28.66 -11.98
C LYS A 176 -4.06 27.96 -13.26
N GLU A 177 -3.63 28.44 -14.41
CA GLU A 177 -4.01 27.97 -15.73
C GLU A 177 -2.82 27.41 -16.48
N GLY A 178 -3.07 26.43 -17.35
CA GLY A 178 -2.04 25.78 -18.17
C GLY A 178 -2.67 25.04 -19.34
N ARG A 179 -2.11 23.87 -19.72
CA ARG A 179 -2.71 23.01 -20.72
C ARG A 179 -3.98 22.34 -20.22
N ASP A 180 -4.82 21.93 -21.13
CA ASP A 180 -5.99 21.12 -20.81
C ASP A 180 -5.59 19.82 -20.12
N LEU A 181 -6.41 19.43 -19.15
CA LEU A 181 -6.21 18.19 -18.42
C LEU A 181 -6.74 17.01 -19.23
N THR A 182 -6.03 15.91 -19.17
CA THR A 182 -6.49 14.63 -19.71
C THR A 182 -7.69 14.10 -18.91
N LYS A 183 -8.47 13.18 -19.48
CA LYS A 183 -9.62 12.54 -18.81
C LYS A 183 -9.25 11.98 -17.42
N MET A 184 -8.09 11.34 -17.31
CA MET A 184 -7.57 10.80 -16.04
C MET A 184 -7.24 11.89 -15.03
N GLU A 185 -6.61 12.99 -15.48
CA GLU A 185 -6.28 14.14 -14.64
C GLU A 185 -7.53 14.86 -14.13
N ILE A 186 -8.53 15.03 -15.00
CA ILE A 186 -9.85 15.62 -14.63
C ILE A 186 -10.52 14.75 -13.56
N GLN A 187 -10.59 13.44 -13.79
CA GLN A 187 -11.20 12.51 -12.85
C GLN A 187 -10.52 12.56 -11.47
N ARG A 188 -9.21 12.69 -11.46
CA ARG A 188 -8.41 12.60 -10.24
C ARG A 188 -8.21 13.94 -9.54
N TYR A 189 -7.93 15.00 -10.27
CA TYR A 189 -7.53 16.30 -9.75
C TYR A 189 -8.41 17.46 -10.17
N GLY A 190 -9.38 17.27 -11.07
CA GLY A 190 -10.21 18.33 -11.65
C GLY A 190 -11.00 19.15 -10.62
N LYS A 191 -11.30 18.57 -9.46
CA LYS A 191 -11.96 19.26 -8.34
C LYS A 191 -10.98 19.90 -7.34
N SER A 192 -9.68 19.87 -7.60
CA SER A 192 -8.67 20.35 -6.67
C SER A 192 -8.33 21.81 -6.92
N GLU A 193 -8.61 22.67 -5.95
CA GLU A 193 -8.18 24.07 -5.98
C GLU A 193 -6.66 24.25 -5.80
N GLN A 194 -5.94 23.17 -5.45
CA GLN A 194 -4.49 23.20 -5.23
C GLN A 194 -3.68 22.89 -6.49
N LEU A 195 -4.34 22.53 -7.59
CA LEU A 195 -3.66 22.27 -8.86
C LEU A 195 -2.98 23.55 -9.34
N ARG A 196 -1.73 23.45 -9.76
CA ARG A 196 -0.92 24.54 -10.30
C ARG A 196 -0.25 24.08 -11.56
N TYR A 197 0.17 25.04 -12.38
CA TYR A 197 0.83 24.82 -13.66
C TYR A 197 2.15 25.56 -13.71
N ILE A 198 3.11 25.02 -14.43
CA ILE A 198 4.34 25.75 -14.71
C ILE A 198 4.11 26.73 -15.86
N ALA A 199 4.50 27.98 -15.68
CA ALA A 199 4.24 29.04 -16.65
C ALA A 199 4.81 28.76 -18.05
N GLN A 200 6.02 28.19 -18.14
CA GLN A 200 6.70 27.95 -19.38
C GLN A 200 6.21 26.68 -20.10
N SER A 201 6.18 25.55 -19.41
CA SER A 201 5.80 24.26 -19.99
C SER A 201 4.28 24.02 -20.01
N LYS A 202 3.50 24.85 -19.30
CA LYS A 202 2.05 24.71 -19.07
C LYS A 202 1.65 23.36 -18.47
N GLU A 203 2.62 22.55 -17.99
CA GLU A 203 2.36 21.24 -17.37
C GLU A 203 1.75 21.39 -15.98
N PRO A 204 0.73 20.58 -15.63
CA PRO A 204 0.13 20.58 -14.32
C PRO A 204 1.08 19.96 -13.27
N ILE A 205 1.09 20.50 -12.08
CA ILE A 205 1.75 19.94 -10.88
C ILE A 205 0.67 19.33 -10.01
N TYR A 206 0.71 18.00 -9.80
CA TYR A 206 -0.27 17.30 -9.01
C TYR A 206 -0.10 17.57 -7.52
N PRO A 207 -1.18 17.95 -6.82
CA PRO A 207 -1.13 18.21 -5.39
C PRO A 207 -1.08 16.89 -4.62
N ILE A 208 0.01 16.65 -3.89
CA ILE A 208 0.15 15.45 -3.03
C ILE A 208 -0.94 15.40 -1.95
N SER A 209 -1.36 16.55 -1.44
CA SER A 209 -2.41 16.68 -0.43
C SER A 209 -3.79 16.24 -0.92
N TYR A 210 -4.03 16.23 -2.24
CA TYR A 210 -5.31 15.83 -2.81
C TYR A 210 -5.35 14.32 -3.07
N VAL A 211 -5.25 13.54 -2.00
CA VAL A 211 -5.33 12.08 -2.05
C VAL A 211 -6.78 11.61 -1.96
N GLN A 212 -7.17 10.70 -2.86
CA GLN A 212 -8.48 10.04 -2.81
C GLN A 212 -8.35 8.78 -1.95
N CYS A 213 -8.86 8.85 -0.71
CA CYS A 213 -8.87 7.70 0.19
C CYS A 213 -9.81 6.62 -0.34
N LYS A 214 -9.38 5.38 -0.27
CA LYS A 214 -10.21 4.21 -0.55
C LYS A 214 -10.39 3.41 0.72
N ASN A 215 -11.61 2.94 0.95
CA ASN A 215 -11.83 1.98 2.01
C ASN A 215 -11.09 0.67 1.68
N PRO A 216 -10.35 0.09 2.63
CA PRO A 216 -9.76 -1.21 2.43
C PRO A 216 -10.89 -2.23 2.20
N MET A 217 -10.66 -3.16 1.27
CA MET A 217 -11.60 -4.26 1.06
C MET A 217 -11.74 -5.04 2.36
N SER A 218 -12.90 -4.98 3.00
CA SER A 218 -13.21 -5.86 4.10
C SER A 218 -13.68 -7.19 3.51
N GLN A 219 -12.89 -8.25 3.68
CA GLN A 219 -13.38 -9.59 3.39
C GLN A 219 -14.57 -9.86 4.30
N ARG A 220 -15.75 -10.07 3.71
CA ARG A 220 -16.90 -10.53 4.45
C ARG A 220 -16.56 -11.89 5.07
N ARG A 221 -16.98 -12.16 6.31
CA ARG A 221 -16.72 -13.44 6.99
C ARG A 221 -17.18 -14.67 6.20
N LYS A 222 -18.08 -14.48 5.24
CA LYS A 222 -18.61 -15.53 4.35
C LYS A 222 -17.68 -15.83 3.15
N VAL A 223 -16.76 -14.94 2.82
CA VAL A 223 -15.85 -15.10 1.68
C VAL A 223 -14.64 -15.92 2.12
N CYS A 224 -14.48 -17.09 1.55
CA CYS A 224 -13.44 -18.04 1.87
C CYS A 224 -12.67 -18.44 0.60
N ALA A 225 -11.36 -18.22 0.59
CA ALA A 225 -10.49 -18.58 -0.54
C ALA A 225 -10.47 -20.10 -0.84
N TYR A 226 -10.86 -20.92 0.13
CA TYR A 226 -10.85 -22.38 0.01
C TYR A 226 -12.14 -22.98 -0.54
N THR A 227 -13.21 -22.21 -0.67
CA THR A 227 -14.47 -22.65 -1.31
C THR A 227 -14.58 -22.11 -2.72
N ALA A 228 -15.24 -22.87 -3.63
CA ALA A 228 -15.47 -22.43 -5.01
C ALA A 228 -16.26 -21.11 -5.05
N ALA A 229 -17.32 -21.00 -4.26
CA ALA A 229 -18.14 -19.78 -4.16
C ALA A 229 -17.33 -18.59 -3.61
N GLY A 230 -16.51 -18.81 -2.56
CA GLY A 230 -15.66 -17.75 -1.99
C GLY A 230 -14.57 -17.29 -2.96
N ARG A 231 -13.95 -18.22 -3.70
CA ARG A 231 -13.01 -17.86 -4.76
C ARG A 231 -13.67 -17.06 -5.87
N SER A 232 -14.85 -17.46 -6.33
CA SER A 232 -15.60 -16.72 -7.34
C SER A 232 -15.93 -15.30 -6.90
N GLU A 233 -16.31 -15.10 -5.62
CA GLU A 233 -16.58 -13.76 -5.07
C GLU A 233 -15.30 -12.92 -4.96
N ILE A 234 -14.17 -13.51 -4.53
CA ILE A 234 -12.88 -12.84 -4.48
C ILE A 234 -12.38 -12.44 -5.88
N HIS A 235 -12.56 -13.32 -6.86
CA HIS A 235 -12.06 -13.12 -8.22
C HIS A 235 -13.00 -12.31 -9.10
N GLY A 236 -14.29 -12.26 -8.79
CA GLY A 236 -15.28 -11.47 -9.53
C GLY A 236 -14.93 -9.98 -9.59
N ASP A 237 -14.42 -9.43 -8.50
CA ASP A 237 -13.99 -8.03 -8.42
C ASP A 237 -12.62 -7.76 -9.06
N LEU A 238 -11.82 -8.79 -9.33
CA LEU A 238 -10.49 -8.66 -9.92
C LEU A 238 -10.50 -8.43 -11.43
N ARG A 239 -11.65 -8.54 -12.08
CA ARG A 239 -11.81 -8.40 -13.56
C ARG A 239 -10.83 -9.27 -14.36
N ILE A 240 -10.35 -10.37 -13.78
CA ILE A 240 -9.44 -11.31 -14.41
C ILE A 240 -10.31 -12.39 -15.10
N ASN A 241 -9.92 -12.77 -16.31
CA ASN A 241 -10.53 -13.91 -16.97
C ASN A 241 -10.17 -15.20 -16.22
N THR A 242 -11.12 -15.68 -15.41
CA THR A 242 -10.94 -16.87 -14.55
C THR A 242 -10.75 -18.14 -15.37
N PHE A 243 -11.32 -18.21 -16.59
CA PHE A 243 -11.13 -19.35 -17.50
C PHE A 243 -9.66 -19.45 -17.94
N LEU A 244 -9.07 -18.35 -18.39
CA LEU A 244 -7.67 -18.31 -18.78
C LEU A 244 -6.74 -18.57 -17.59
N LEU A 245 -7.09 -18.06 -16.41
CA LEU A 245 -6.33 -18.33 -15.18
C LEU A 245 -6.33 -19.82 -14.85
N LEU A 246 -7.51 -20.47 -14.90
CA LEU A 246 -7.61 -21.91 -14.66
C LEU A 246 -6.88 -22.73 -15.73
N GLN A 247 -6.92 -22.31 -16.99
CA GLN A 247 -6.15 -22.94 -18.06
C GLN A 247 -4.65 -22.80 -17.82
N LEU A 248 -4.20 -21.60 -17.41
CA LEU A 248 -2.80 -21.37 -17.05
C LEU A 248 -2.36 -22.22 -15.86
N MET A 249 -3.18 -22.36 -14.84
CA MET A 249 -2.90 -23.21 -13.67
C MET A 249 -2.79 -24.69 -14.02
N ARG A 250 -3.60 -25.16 -14.97
CA ARG A 250 -3.61 -26.56 -15.43
C ARG A 250 -2.52 -26.87 -16.46
N ALA A 251 -1.97 -25.84 -17.11
CA ALA A 251 -0.92 -26.04 -18.11
C ALA A 251 0.34 -26.60 -17.46
N PRO A 252 0.85 -27.75 -17.93
CA PRO A 252 2.00 -28.41 -17.33
C PRO A 252 3.27 -27.54 -17.44
N THR A 253 4.07 -27.53 -16.38
CA THR A 253 5.34 -26.80 -16.29
C THR A 253 6.52 -27.77 -16.24
N TYR A 254 6.54 -28.72 -17.18
CA TYR A 254 7.62 -29.71 -17.24
C TYR A 254 8.98 -29.02 -17.26
N SER A 255 9.91 -29.51 -16.46
CA SER A 255 11.29 -29.02 -16.32
C SER A 255 11.48 -27.56 -15.85
N ARG A 256 10.46 -26.91 -15.26
CA ARG A 256 10.56 -25.56 -14.71
C ARG A 256 10.53 -25.58 -13.17
N SER A 257 11.16 -24.59 -12.55
CA SER A 257 11.16 -24.45 -11.09
C SER A 257 9.77 -24.11 -10.55
N THR A 258 9.51 -24.43 -9.28
CA THR A 258 8.28 -24.04 -8.57
C THR A 258 8.09 -22.53 -8.60
N GLU A 259 9.17 -21.76 -8.47
CA GLU A 259 9.16 -20.28 -8.59
C GLU A 259 8.66 -19.79 -9.95
N TYR A 260 9.03 -20.48 -11.03
CA TYR A 260 8.53 -20.15 -12.36
C TYR A 260 7.02 -20.37 -12.45
N ALA A 261 6.51 -21.45 -11.88
CA ALA A 261 5.08 -21.77 -11.88
C ALA A 261 4.28 -20.71 -11.10
N ASP A 262 4.77 -20.32 -9.93
CA ASP A 262 4.14 -19.31 -9.08
C ASP A 262 4.22 -17.89 -9.69
N ASN A 263 5.38 -17.54 -10.24
CA ASN A 263 5.59 -16.24 -10.87
C ASN A 263 4.70 -16.04 -12.11
N ARG A 264 4.49 -17.06 -12.93
CA ARG A 264 3.64 -16.95 -14.12
C ARG A 264 2.18 -16.64 -13.76
N ILE A 265 1.66 -17.23 -12.68
CA ILE A 265 0.31 -16.95 -12.17
C ILE A 265 0.23 -15.56 -11.57
N SER A 266 1.23 -15.17 -10.79
CA SER A 266 1.33 -13.85 -10.18
C SER A 266 1.43 -12.74 -11.24
N LEU A 267 2.22 -12.92 -12.28
CA LEU A 267 2.35 -11.98 -13.40
C LEU A 267 1.05 -11.87 -14.19
N PHE A 268 0.41 -12.99 -14.51
CA PHE A 268 -0.89 -12.99 -15.19
C PHE A 268 -1.94 -12.20 -14.39
N SER A 269 -1.98 -12.41 -13.07
CA SER A 269 -2.89 -11.70 -12.18
C SER A 269 -2.56 -10.20 -12.10
N ALA A 270 -1.27 -9.85 -11.99
CA ALA A 270 -0.82 -8.46 -11.96
C ALA A 270 -1.11 -7.69 -13.26
N GLN A 271 -1.08 -8.37 -14.38
CA GLN A 271 -1.38 -7.84 -15.71
C GLN A 271 -2.87 -7.90 -16.07
N TRP A 272 -3.75 -8.30 -15.12
CA TRP A 272 -5.20 -8.44 -15.36
C TRP A 272 -5.53 -9.41 -16.50
N GLY A 273 -4.70 -10.42 -16.71
CA GLY A 273 -4.85 -11.37 -17.81
C GLY A 273 -4.64 -10.79 -19.21
N LYS A 274 -4.00 -9.64 -19.31
CA LYS A 274 -3.64 -9.01 -20.58
C LYS A 274 -2.16 -9.21 -20.86
N CYS A 275 -1.80 -9.41 -22.13
CA CYS A 275 -0.43 -9.35 -22.58
C CYS A 275 0.04 -7.89 -22.54
N ALA A 276 1.27 -7.66 -22.08
CA ALA A 276 1.88 -6.33 -22.06
C ALA A 276 2.22 -5.87 -23.46
#